data_eeae76a5fe42274fd840c5bbe403156a
#
_entry.id   eeae76a5fe42274fd840c5bbe403156a
#
_cell.length_a   1.000
_cell.length_b   1.000
_cell.length_c   1.000
_cell.angle_alpha   90.00
_cell.angle_beta   90.00
_cell.angle_gamma   90.00
#
_symmetry.space_group_name_H-M   'P 1'
#
loop_
_entity.id
_entity.type
_entity.pdbx_description
1 polymer ?
#
loop_
_entity_poly.entity_id
_entity_poly.type
_entity_poly.pdbx_seq_one_letter_code
_entity_poly.pdbx_strand_id
1 'polypeptide(L)'
;ELTRAEWDPTRTSAVPVNNSSTGYLIMGLKSGCLMPVLRRLFCSLLLAVLLLLLTPATAQAEVHKYQDENSAPMLRSLESLRDLDYQSWQAVAYRVGKPGNPVVLRIVGYPGKMRLEHPTSLLVQAGVKEWQLEDITLDNDLLAKDGREAAAEFALDPLLDDLTNKRPLRLFLPGVFNEMPVPPYVVAEWRDVQTEPL
;
A
#
# COMPACT_ATOMS: atom_id res chain seq x y z
N GLU A 1 -62.41 -27.92 28.28
CA GLU A 1 -63.82 -27.82 27.82
C GLU A 1 -63.91 -26.74 26.78
N LEU A 2 -63.97 -27.14 25.49
CA LEU A 2 -65.14 -27.04 24.57
C LEU A 2 -65.44 -25.58 24.18
N THR A 3 -65.57 -25.18 22.94
CA THR A 3 -66.26 -25.84 21.81
C THR A 3 -65.87 -25.18 20.49
N ARG A 4 -65.77 -26.00 19.54
CA ARG A 4 -65.74 -25.87 18.08
C ARG A 4 -66.98 -25.13 17.58
N ALA A 5 -66.88 -24.13 16.71
CA ALA A 5 -67.95 -23.59 15.89
C ALA A 5 -67.60 -23.78 14.41
N GLU A 6 -68.48 -24.47 13.82
CA GLU A 6 -68.63 -25.08 12.49
C GLU A 6 -68.93 -24.01 11.45
N TRP A 7 -68.24 -24.14 10.28
CA TRP A 7 -68.42 -23.29 9.12
C TRP A 7 -69.42 -23.91 8.16
N ASP A 8 -70.50 -23.17 7.84
CA ASP A 8 -71.55 -23.58 6.93
C ASP A 8 -71.43 -22.84 5.57
N PRO A 9 -71.35 -23.60 4.43
CA PRO A 9 -71.15 -23.01 3.12
C PRO A 9 -72.37 -22.98 2.22
N THR A 10 -73.50 -22.37 2.65
CA THR A 10 -74.64 -22.17 1.74
C THR A 10 -75.37 -20.87 2.01
N ARG A 11 -75.06 -19.80 1.37
CA ARG A 11 -76.03 -18.75 1.06
C ARG A 11 -75.67 -18.01 -0.23
N THR A 12 -76.23 -18.53 -1.30
CA THR A 12 -76.47 -17.87 -2.56
C THR A 12 -77.55 -16.78 -2.43
N SER A 13 -77.32 -15.60 -2.85
CA SER A 13 -78.39 -14.69 -3.31
C SER A 13 -77.85 -13.76 -4.40
N ALA A 14 -78.55 -13.82 -5.51
CA ALA A 14 -78.26 -13.17 -6.76
C ALA A 14 -78.98 -11.81 -6.87
N VAL A 15 -78.40 -10.94 -7.73
CA VAL A 15 -78.97 -10.00 -8.72
C VAL A 15 -79.43 -8.62 -8.20
N PRO A 16 -79.33 -7.51 -8.98
CA PRO A 16 -79.36 -7.44 -10.45
C PRO A 16 -78.29 -6.53 -11.17
N VAL A 17 -78.18 -6.81 -12.44
CA VAL A 17 -77.56 -6.06 -13.51
C VAL A 17 -78.24 -4.69 -13.71
N ASN A 18 -77.48 -3.63 -13.85
CA ASN A 18 -77.93 -2.47 -14.56
C ASN A 18 -76.85 -1.98 -15.55
N ASN A 19 -77.30 -1.98 -16.79
CA ASN A 19 -76.54 -1.66 -17.98
C ASN A 19 -76.66 -0.15 -18.25
N SER A 20 -75.57 0.57 -18.27
CA SER A 20 -75.48 1.82 -19.04
C SER A 20 -74.06 2.07 -19.55
N SER A 21 -73.96 1.91 -20.83
CA SER A 21 -72.84 2.19 -21.66
C SER A 21 -72.41 3.66 -21.61
N THR A 22 -71.18 3.94 -21.23
CA THR A 22 -70.49 5.13 -21.68
C THR A 22 -69.03 4.75 -21.91
N GLY A 23 -68.66 4.72 -23.19
CA GLY A 23 -67.31 4.39 -23.63
C GLY A 23 -66.32 5.47 -23.25
N TYR A 24 -65.35 5.12 -22.45
CA TYR A 24 -64.10 5.85 -22.35
C TYR A 24 -62.96 4.94 -22.84
N LEU A 25 -62.44 5.37 -23.98
CA LEU A 25 -61.24 4.77 -24.59
C LEU A 25 -60.04 5.07 -23.67
N ILE A 26 -59.81 4.22 -22.66
CA ILE A 26 -58.60 4.31 -21.90
C ILE A 26 -57.53 3.55 -22.68
N MET A 27 -56.66 4.31 -23.32
CA MET A 27 -55.38 3.80 -23.82
C MET A 27 -54.62 3.20 -22.62
N GLY A 28 -54.71 1.91 -22.48
CA GLY A 28 -53.91 1.15 -21.50
C GLY A 28 -52.43 1.21 -21.89
N LEU A 29 -51.70 2.20 -21.35
CA LEU A 29 -50.24 2.11 -21.32
C LEU A 29 -49.90 0.87 -20.56
N LYS A 30 -49.37 -0.15 -21.24
CA LYS A 30 -48.78 -1.34 -20.62
C LYS A 30 -47.51 -0.91 -19.85
N SER A 31 -47.68 -0.46 -18.63
CA SER A 31 -46.61 -0.13 -17.67
C SER A 31 -45.79 -1.33 -17.17
N GLY A 32 -46.07 -2.52 -17.71
CA GLY A 32 -45.48 -3.76 -17.18
C GLY A 32 -44.06 -4.09 -17.72
N CYS A 33 -43.58 -3.45 -18.78
CA CYS A 33 -42.35 -3.85 -19.43
C CYS A 33 -41.16 -2.95 -19.14
N LEU A 34 -41.36 -1.74 -18.63
CA LEU A 34 -40.30 -0.77 -18.38
C LEU A 34 -39.57 -1.03 -17.04
N MET A 35 -40.26 -1.54 -16.03
CA MET A 35 -39.72 -1.82 -14.69
C MET A 35 -38.54 -2.82 -14.69
N PRO A 36 -38.61 -3.96 -15.39
CA PRO A 36 -37.49 -4.92 -15.37
C PRO A 36 -36.23 -4.41 -16.10
N VAL A 37 -36.41 -3.59 -17.14
CA VAL A 37 -35.27 -3.00 -17.89
C VAL A 37 -34.59 -1.92 -17.06
N LEU A 38 -35.35 -1.03 -16.43
CA LEU A 38 -34.84 0.02 -15.56
C LEU A 38 -34.09 -0.57 -14.35
N ARG A 39 -34.63 -1.63 -13.75
CA ARG A 39 -33.98 -2.37 -12.63
C ARG A 39 -32.67 -3.02 -13.07
N ARG A 40 -32.60 -3.61 -14.28
CA ARG A 40 -31.36 -4.18 -14.82
C ARG A 40 -30.31 -3.11 -15.09
N LEU A 41 -30.70 -1.96 -15.66
CA LEU A 41 -29.79 -0.84 -15.88
C LEU A 41 -29.26 -0.26 -14.56
N PHE A 42 -30.12 -0.15 -13.56
CA PHE A 42 -29.72 0.30 -12.22
C PHE A 42 -28.75 -0.68 -11.55
N CYS A 43 -29.03 -1.98 -11.61
CA CYS A 43 -28.12 -3.00 -11.08
C CYS A 43 -26.77 -3.04 -11.81
N SER A 44 -26.74 -2.86 -13.15
CA SER A 44 -25.50 -2.82 -13.90
C SER A 44 -24.67 -1.56 -13.61
N LEU A 45 -25.34 -0.41 -13.42
CA LEU A 45 -24.68 0.84 -13.03
C LEU A 45 -24.06 0.70 -11.63
N LEU A 46 -24.80 0.12 -10.68
CA LEU A 46 -24.37 -0.08 -9.32
C LEU A 46 -23.16 -1.04 -9.25
N LEU A 47 -23.19 -2.10 -10.08
CA LEU A 47 -22.07 -3.04 -10.21
C LEU A 47 -20.84 -2.37 -10.81
N ALA A 48 -21.01 -1.52 -11.82
CA ALA A 48 -19.92 -0.78 -12.45
C ALA A 48 -19.28 0.21 -11.47
N VAL A 49 -20.08 0.93 -10.67
CA VAL A 49 -19.57 1.82 -9.61
C VAL A 49 -18.85 1.04 -8.53
N LEU A 50 -19.36 -0.13 -8.12
CA LEU A 50 -18.70 -0.99 -7.14
C LEU A 50 -17.37 -1.51 -7.66
N LEU A 51 -17.27 -1.90 -8.93
CA LEU A 51 -16.01 -2.31 -9.57
C LEU A 51 -15.00 -1.17 -9.65
N LEU A 52 -15.45 0.07 -9.89
CA LEU A 52 -14.59 1.25 -9.91
C LEU A 52 -14.02 1.56 -8.51
N LEU A 53 -14.82 1.34 -7.46
CA LEU A 53 -14.38 1.53 -6.06
C LEU A 53 -13.43 0.44 -5.57
N LEU A 54 -13.42 -0.72 -6.24
CA LEU A 54 -12.54 -1.84 -5.93
C LEU A 54 -11.20 -1.81 -6.69
N THR A 55 -10.97 -0.78 -7.56
CA THR A 55 -9.64 -0.62 -8.17
C THR A 55 -8.64 -0.32 -7.06
N PRO A 56 -7.62 -1.18 -6.85
CA PRO A 56 -6.59 -0.89 -5.88
C PRO A 56 -5.86 0.39 -6.33
N ALA A 57 -5.80 1.37 -5.46
CA ALA A 57 -4.89 2.49 -5.65
C ALA A 57 -3.49 1.89 -5.73
N THR A 58 -2.84 2.00 -6.87
CA THR A 58 -1.43 1.63 -6.99
C THR A 58 -0.67 2.53 -6.04
N ALA A 59 -0.16 1.96 -4.94
CA ALA A 59 0.80 2.63 -4.09
C ALA A 59 2.03 2.89 -4.97
N GLN A 60 2.18 4.13 -5.42
CA GLN A 60 3.40 4.57 -6.07
C GLN A 60 4.35 4.97 -4.95
N ALA A 61 5.48 4.29 -4.92
CA ALA A 61 6.64 4.67 -4.16
C ALA A 61 7.12 6.04 -4.67
N GLU A 62 7.31 6.99 -3.80
CA GLU A 62 7.64 8.37 -4.17
C GLU A 62 9.04 8.72 -3.65
N VAL A 63 9.95 8.98 -4.58
CA VAL A 63 11.27 9.53 -4.27
C VAL A 63 11.12 11.03 -4.04
N HIS A 64 11.45 11.47 -2.84
CA HIS A 64 11.31 12.87 -2.45
C HIS A 64 12.57 13.67 -2.74
N LYS A 65 12.44 14.75 -3.52
CA LYS A 65 13.48 15.77 -3.67
C LYS A 65 13.43 16.69 -2.44
N TYR A 66 14.47 16.67 -1.66
CA TYR A 66 14.61 17.55 -0.51
C TYR A 66 15.66 18.62 -0.79
N GLN A 67 15.25 19.87 -0.71
CA GLN A 67 16.14 21.02 -0.83
C GLN A 67 15.93 21.93 0.36
N ASP A 68 16.89 21.97 1.26
CA ASP A 68 16.96 22.98 2.32
C ASP A 68 17.69 24.18 1.75
N GLU A 69 17.28 25.41 2.12
CA GLU A 69 17.82 26.66 1.56
C GLU A 69 19.35 26.81 1.73
N ASN A 70 19.96 26.07 2.66
CA ASN A 70 21.38 26.13 2.98
C ASN A 70 22.15 24.81 2.72
N SER A 71 21.52 23.80 2.13
CA SER A 71 22.11 22.47 1.92
C SER A 71 22.12 22.12 0.43
N ALA A 72 23.11 21.29 0.02
CA ALA A 72 23.10 20.73 -1.31
C ALA A 72 21.82 19.92 -1.56
N PRO A 73 21.24 20.00 -2.78
CA PRO A 73 20.02 19.26 -3.09
C PRO A 73 20.24 17.76 -2.88
N MET A 74 19.26 17.11 -2.26
CA MET A 74 19.31 15.71 -1.87
C MET A 74 18.12 14.96 -2.48
N LEU A 75 18.38 13.80 -3.06
CA LEU A 75 17.36 12.82 -3.45
C LEU A 75 17.33 11.73 -2.40
N ARG A 76 16.13 11.39 -1.91
CA ARG A 76 15.97 10.35 -0.88
C ARG A 76 14.70 9.52 -1.08
N SER A 77 14.79 8.25 -0.74
CA SER A 77 13.70 7.34 -0.44
C SER A 77 13.65 7.12 1.07
N LEU A 78 12.47 7.16 1.67
CA LEU A 78 12.27 6.92 3.11
C LEU A 78 11.16 5.90 3.28
N GLU A 79 11.51 4.73 3.82
CA GLU A 79 10.59 3.63 4.03
C GLU A 79 10.62 3.13 5.47
N SER A 80 9.44 2.76 5.98
CA SER A 80 9.29 2.11 7.27
C SER A 80 9.19 0.61 7.07
N LEU A 81 10.24 -0.11 7.43
CA LEU A 81 10.32 -1.56 7.32
C LEU A 81 10.13 -2.23 8.69
N ARG A 82 9.78 -3.51 8.68
CA ARG A 82 9.71 -4.33 9.89
C ARG A 82 10.61 -5.54 9.75
N ASP A 83 11.35 -5.84 10.83
CA ASP A 83 12.07 -7.10 10.93
C ASP A 83 11.15 -8.28 11.29
N LEU A 84 11.70 -9.47 11.37
CA LEU A 84 10.93 -10.68 11.73
C LEU A 84 10.45 -10.67 13.19
N ASP A 85 11.04 -9.85 14.05
CA ASP A 85 10.62 -9.64 15.43
C ASP A 85 9.59 -8.52 15.57
N TYR A 86 9.03 -8.04 14.42
CA TYR A 86 8.04 -6.97 14.31
C TYR A 86 8.51 -5.60 14.83
N GLN A 87 9.82 -5.40 14.99
CA GLN A 87 10.36 -4.08 15.29
C GLN A 87 10.33 -3.21 14.03
N SER A 88 10.04 -1.93 14.22
CA SER A 88 9.98 -0.97 13.10
C SER A 88 11.31 -0.24 12.94
N TRP A 89 11.74 -0.13 11.71
CA TRP A 89 12.98 0.52 11.28
C TRP A 89 12.67 1.53 10.20
N GLN A 90 13.38 2.64 10.17
CA GLN A 90 13.38 3.52 9.01
C GLN A 90 14.60 3.22 8.15
N ALA A 91 14.35 2.86 6.90
CA ALA A 91 15.37 2.70 5.88
C ALA A 91 15.35 3.96 4.99
N VAL A 92 16.43 4.73 5.01
CA VAL A 92 16.56 5.96 4.24
C VAL A 92 17.71 5.79 3.27
N ALA A 93 17.40 5.58 1.99
CA ALA A 93 18.42 5.65 0.95
C ALA A 93 18.49 7.09 0.43
N TYR A 94 19.69 7.67 0.36
CA TYR A 94 19.83 9.04 -0.09
C TYR A 94 21.13 9.27 -0.84
N ARG A 95 21.09 10.27 -1.71
CA ARG A 95 22.24 10.78 -2.44
C ARG A 95 22.23 12.31 -2.41
N VAL A 96 23.38 12.89 -2.11
CA VAL A 96 23.59 14.34 -2.14
C VAL A 96 24.23 14.74 -3.47
N GLY A 97 23.61 15.70 -4.17
CA GLY A 97 24.16 16.21 -5.41
C GLY A 97 23.83 15.35 -6.64
N LYS A 98 24.72 15.33 -7.63
CA LYS A 98 24.49 14.79 -8.98
C LYS A 98 24.44 13.26 -9.02
N PRO A 99 23.84 12.65 -10.08
CA PRO A 99 24.05 11.23 -10.39
C PRO A 99 25.53 10.87 -10.45
N GLY A 100 25.89 9.71 -9.88
CA GLY A 100 27.29 9.29 -9.74
C GLY A 100 27.94 9.67 -8.41
N ASN A 101 27.29 10.49 -7.58
CA ASN A 101 27.70 10.63 -6.18
C ASN A 101 27.29 9.39 -5.38
N PRO A 102 28.01 9.05 -4.30
CA PRO A 102 27.70 7.89 -3.47
C PRO A 102 26.26 7.89 -2.95
N VAL A 103 25.64 6.72 -3.00
CA VAL A 103 24.33 6.45 -2.37
C VAL A 103 24.56 5.82 -1.02
N VAL A 104 23.92 6.40 -0.02
CA VAL A 104 24.03 5.96 1.37
C VAL A 104 22.70 5.34 1.81
N LEU A 105 22.77 4.20 2.47
CA LEU A 105 21.63 3.62 3.17
C LEU A 105 21.76 3.88 4.66
N ARG A 106 20.88 4.68 5.23
CA ARG A 106 20.77 4.90 6.67
C ARG A 106 19.67 4.04 7.23
N ILE A 107 20.00 3.21 8.22
CA ILE A 107 19.05 2.46 9.02
C ILE A 107 18.88 3.17 10.35
N VAL A 108 17.64 3.50 10.72
CA VAL A 108 17.32 4.19 11.97
C VAL A 108 16.36 3.34 12.80
N GLY A 109 16.76 3.03 14.00
CA GLY A 109 15.94 2.34 14.99
C GLY A 109 15.26 3.30 15.96
N TYR A 110 14.51 2.74 16.90
CA TYR A 110 13.89 3.53 17.96
C TYR A 110 14.93 3.98 18.99
N PRO A 111 15.04 5.29 19.29
CA PRO A 111 16.04 5.82 20.21
C PRO A 111 15.98 5.13 21.59
N GLY A 112 17.13 4.73 22.10
CA GLY A 112 17.29 4.11 23.43
C GLY A 112 17.03 2.61 23.50
N LYS A 113 16.57 1.97 22.42
CA LYS A 113 16.39 0.50 22.38
C LYS A 113 17.59 -0.24 21.82
N MET A 114 18.48 0.45 21.12
CA MET A 114 19.63 -0.19 20.48
C MET A 114 20.85 0.68 20.54
N ARG A 115 21.97 0.01 20.79
CA ARG A 115 23.31 0.52 20.57
C ARG A 115 23.94 -0.28 19.46
N LEU A 116 24.42 0.44 18.45
CA LEU A 116 25.22 -0.11 17.38
C LEU A 116 26.69 0.15 17.71
N GLU A 117 27.45 -0.91 17.82
CA GLU A 117 28.92 -0.78 17.89
C GLU A 117 29.46 -0.65 16.46
N HIS A 118 30.21 0.42 16.22
CA HIS A 118 30.84 0.69 14.93
C HIS A 118 32.34 0.33 14.97
N PRO A 119 32.90 -0.24 13.89
CA PRO A 119 32.22 -0.57 12.63
C PRO A 119 31.43 -1.88 12.69
N THR A 120 30.28 -1.94 12.05
CA THR A 120 29.52 -3.15 11.81
C THR A 120 29.20 -3.29 10.32
N SER A 121 29.03 -4.53 9.82
CA SER A 121 28.71 -4.74 8.41
C SER A 121 27.23 -5.10 8.25
N LEU A 122 26.58 -4.50 7.27
CA LEU A 122 25.22 -4.88 6.85
C LEU A 122 25.32 -5.98 5.80
N LEU A 123 24.82 -7.16 6.13
CA LEU A 123 24.70 -8.25 5.18
C LEU A 123 23.39 -8.14 4.41
N VAL A 124 23.45 -8.26 3.09
CA VAL A 124 22.28 -8.19 2.20
C VAL A 124 22.23 -9.47 1.38
N GLN A 125 21.07 -10.12 1.34
CA GLN A 125 20.85 -11.33 0.55
C GLN A 125 19.72 -11.16 -0.47
N ALA A 126 19.93 -11.74 -1.67
CA ALA A 126 18.93 -11.86 -2.72
C ALA A 126 18.99 -13.23 -3.38
N GLY A 127 18.21 -14.16 -2.91
CA GLY A 127 18.30 -15.57 -3.31
C GLY A 127 19.63 -16.19 -2.89
N VAL A 128 20.49 -16.51 -3.86
CA VAL A 128 21.82 -17.08 -3.62
C VAL A 128 22.95 -16.05 -3.60
N LYS A 129 22.65 -14.82 -3.99
CA LYS A 129 23.62 -13.72 -3.96
C LYS A 129 23.64 -13.06 -2.58
N GLU A 130 24.85 -12.64 -2.20
CA GLU A 130 25.09 -12.01 -0.91
C GLU A 130 26.07 -10.85 -1.09
N TRP A 131 25.82 -9.75 -0.39
CA TRP A 131 26.68 -8.58 -0.34
C TRP A 131 26.91 -8.18 1.10
N GLN A 132 28.11 -7.70 1.38
CA GLN A 132 28.47 -7.12 2.65
C GLN A 132 28.73 -5.63 2.44
N LEU A 133 27.84 -4.79 2.97
CA LEU A 133 27.97 -3.35 2.84
C LEU A 133 28.82 -2.79 3.97
N GLU A 134 29.70 -1.87 3.60
CA GLU A 134 30.61 -1.21 4.54
C GLU A 134 29.85 -0.20 5.40
N ASP A 135 30.18 -0.18 6.67
CA ASP A 135 29.69 0.79 7.64
C ASP A 135 30.49 2.10 7.51
N ILE A 136 29.80 3.16 7.09
CA ILE A 136 30.36 4.50 6.92
C ILE A 136 29.81 5.49 7.96
N THR A 137 29.21 5.00 9.04
CA THR A 137 28.57 5.83 10.06
C THR A 137 29.53 6.85 10.67
N LEU A 138 30.77 6.47 10.88
CA LEU A 138 31.76 7.34 11.50
C LEU A 138 32.26 8.45 10.55
N ASP A 139 32.04 8.34 9.25
CA ASP A 139 32.33 9.39 8.28
C ASP A 139 31.32 10.53 8.38
N ASN A 140 30.19 10.30 9.00
CA ASN A 140 29.17 11.31 9.26
C ASN A 140 29.39 11.96 10.63
N ASP A 141 29.92 13.16 10.65
CA ASP A 141 30.23 13.93 11.88
C ASP A 141 29.06 14.05 12.85
N LEU A 142 27.83 14.10 12.37
CA LEU A 142 26.64 14.21 13.20
C LEU A 142 26.31 12.89 13.89
N LEU A 143 26.43 11.79 13.17
CA LEU A 143 26.20 10.45 13.73
C LEU A 143 27.35 10.00 14.63
N ALA A 144 28.58 10.27 14.25
CA ALA A 144 29.76 9.96 15.05
C ALA A 144 29.74 10.64 16.44
N LYS A 145 29.05 11.79 16.55
CA LYS A 145 28.87 12.54 17.81
C LYS A 145 27.55 12.22 18.53
N ASP A 146 26.64 11.48 17.88
CA ASP A 146 25.36 11.14 18.48
C ASP A 146 25.48 9.95 19.45
N GLY A 147 25.53 10.23 20.74
CA GLY A 147 25.60 9.20 21.78
C GLY A 147 24.35 8.31 21.90
N ARG A 148 23.33 8.48 21.06
CA ARG A 148 22.12 7.63 21.04
C ARG A 148 22.32 6.34 20.28
N GLU A 149 23.29 6.29 19.36
CA GLU A 149 23.70 5.10 18.58
C GLU A 149 22.51 4.35 17.92
N ALA A 150 21.44 5.10 17.57
CA ALA A 150 20.20 4.52 17.04
C ALA A 150 20.18 4.46 15.50
N ALA A 151 21.24 4.92 14.86
CA ALA A 151 21.33 4.96 13.40
C ALA A 151 22.70 4.46 12.92
N ALA A 152 22.70 3.78 11.78
CA ALA A 152 23.91 3.39 11.06
C ALA A 152 23.80 3.72 9.59
N GLU A 153 24.93 4.04 8.95
CA GLU A 153 25.03 4.34 7.52
C GLU A 153 25.90 3.33 6.81
N PHE A 154 25.46 2.91 5.64
CA PHE A 154 26.14 1.91 4.84
C PHE A 154 26.30 2.39 3.40
N ALA A 155 27.44 2.06 2.77
CA ALA A 155 27.67 2.32 1.36
C ALA A 155 26.76 1.42 0.50
N LEU A 156 25.82 2.00 -0.25
CA LEU A 156 24.80 1.23 -0.97
C LEU A 156 25.21 0.94 -2.44
N ASP A 157 26.12 1.70 -3.01
CA ASP A 157 26.53 1.56 -4.42
C ASP A 157 26.97 0.14 -4.81
N PRO A 158 27.78 -0.61 -4.03
CA PRO A 158 28.21 -1.95 -4.42
C PRO A 158 27.05 -2.94 -4.63
N LEU A 159 25.97 -2.75 -3.89
CA LEU A 159 24.74 -3.51 -4.06
C LEU A 159 23.99 -3.10 -5.32
N LEU A 160 23.78 -1.78 -5.51
CA LEU A 160 22.99 -1.25 -6.62
C LEU A 160 23.64 -1.51 -7.98
N ASP A 161 24.97 -1.46 -8.06
CA ASP A 161 25.73 -1.70 -9.28
C ASP A 161 25.67 -3.17 -9.74
N ASP A 162 25.65 -4.12 -8.80
CA ASP A 162 25.56 -5.56 -9.11
C ASP A 162 24.10 -6.08 -9.20
N LEU A 163 23.14 -5.30 -8.73
CA LEU A 163 21.75 -5.70 -8.71
C LEU A 163 21.04 -5.39 -10.03
N THR A 164 20.93 -6.38 -10.92
CA THR A 164 20.33 -6.20 -12.26
C THR A 164 18.81 -6.07 -12.27
N ASN A 165 18.13 -6.65 -11.28
CA ASN A 165 16.66 -6.76 -11.24
C ASN A 165 16.08 -6.25 -9.92
N LYS A 166 14.87 -5.69 -9.99
CA LYS A 166 14.06 -5.34 -8.81
C LYS A 166 13.54 -6.64 -8.17
N ARG A 167 14.25 -7.14 -7.17
CA ARG A 167 13.88 -8.35 -6.42
C ARG A 167 13.81 -8.05 -4.93
N PRO A 168 13.08 -8.84 -4.14
CA PRO A 168 13.11 -8.67 -2.68
C PRO A 168 14.51 -8.93 -2.16
N LEU A 169 14.91 -8.14 -1.16
CA LEU A 169 16.15 -8.33 -0.42
C LEU A 169 15.85 -8.72 1.02
N ARG A 170 16.85 -9.26 1.69
CA ARG A 170 16.85 -9.51 3.13
C ARG A 170 18.08 -8.86 3.71
N LEU A 171 17.89 -8.02 4.71
CA LEU A 171 18.97 -7.36 5.43
C LEU A 171 19.20 -8.06 6.75
N PHE A 172 20.47 -8.19 7.15
CA PHE A 172 20.90 -8.77 8.41
C PHE A 172 21.90 -7.83 9.04
N LEU A 173 21.63 -7.39 10.26
CA LEU A 173 22.52 -6.51 10.98
C LEU A 173 22.83 -7.13 12.34
N PRO A 174 24.05 -7.72 12.52
CA PRO A 174 24.41 -8.44 13.73
C PRO A 174 24.24 -7.59 14.99
N GLY A 175 23.62 -8.16 16.02
CA GLY A 175 23.34 -7.48 17.27
C GLY A 175 22.14 -6.52 17.25
N VAL A 176 21.48 -6.37 16.10
CA VAL A 176 20.41 -5.42 15.89
C VAL A 176 19.13 -6.11 15.45
N PHE A 177 19.14 -6.71 14.27
CA PHE A 177 18.04 -7.54 13.77
C PHE A 177 18.58 -8.75 13.00
N ASN A 178 17.88 -9.87 13.12
CA ASN A 178 18.28 -11.12 12.48
C ASN A 178 17.92 -11.13 10.99
N GLU A 179 16.77 -10.57 10.62
CA GLU A 179 16.34 -10.48 9.23
C GLU A 179 15.31 -9.35 9.10
N MET A 180 15.53 -8.45 8.13
CA MET A 180 14.58 -7.41 7.74
C MET A 180 14.29 -7.54 6.25
N PRO A 181 13.08 -7.96 5.85
CA PRO A 181 12.70 -8.09 4.46
C PRO A 181 12.50 -6.71 3.82
N VAL A 182 13.06 -6.55 2.62
CA VAL A 182 12.91 -5.34 1.79
C VAL A 182 12.11 -5.68 0.54
N PRO A 183 10.93 -5.08 0.36
CA PRO A 183 10.09 -5.31 -0.79
C PRO A 183 10.73 -4.82 -2.10
N PRO A 184 10.36 -5.40 -3.27
CA PRO A 184 10.92 -5.00 -4.57
C PRO A 184 10.70 -3.54 -4.94
N TYR A 185 9.62 -2.91 -4.47
CA TYR A 185 9.34 -1.51 -4.76
C TYR A 185 10.34 -0.58 -4.06
N VAL A 186 10.75 -0.89 -2.83
CA VAL A 186 11.79 -0.15 -2.10
C VAL A 186 13.14 -0.24 -2.82
N VAL A 187 13.47 -1.43 -3.31
CA VAL A 187 14.68 -1.63 -4.13
C VAL A 187 14.63 -0.80 -5.42
N ALA A 188 13.43 -0.65 -6.00
CA ALA A 188 13.24 0.22 -7.15
C ALA A 188 13.55 1.68 -6.83
N GLU A 189 13.02 2.19 -5.71
CA GLU A 189 13.30 3.55 -5.25
C GLU A 189 14.79 3.80 -4.98
N TRP A 190 15.49 2.84 -4.35
CA TRP A 190 16.92 2.96 -4.11
C TRP A 190 17.70 3.11 -5.42
N ARG A 191 17.28 2.42 -6.47
CA ARG A 191 17.87 2.56 -7.81
C ARG A 191 17.52 3.91 -8.45
N ASP A 192 16.30 4.39 -8.23
CA ASP A 192 15.88 5.70 -8.73
C ASP A 192 16.69 6.81 -8.01
N VAL A 193 16.95 6.68 -6.70
CA VAL A 193 17.87 7.55 -5.96
C VAL A 193 19.27 7.58 -6.58
N GLN A 194 19.80 6.44 -7.08
CA GLN A 194 21.09 6.37 -7.72
C GLN A 194 21.12 7.09 -9.08
N THR A 195 20.06 6.96 -9.88
CA THR A 195 20.08 7.31 -11.31
C THR A 195 19.34 8.60 -11.66
N GLU A 196 18.33 9.00 -10.89
CA GLU A 196 17.52 10.16 -11.23
C GLU A 196 18.29 11.48 -11.10
N PRO A 197 18.12 12.42 -12.04
CA PRO A 197 18.63 13.78 -11.89
C PRO A 197 17.84 14.55 -10.83
N LEU A 198 18.54 15.43 -10.13
CA LEU A 198 17.95 16.36 -9.15
C LEU A 198 17.12 17.45 -9.83
#